data_e4fb96661b6537b45329561df83a3619
#
_entry.id   e4fb96661b6537b45329561df83a3619
#
_cell.length_a   1.000
_cell.length_b   1.000
_cell.length_c   1.000
_cell.angle_alpha   90.00
_cell.angle_beta   90.00
_cell.angle_gamma   90.00
#
_symmetry.space_group_name_H-M   'P 1'
#
loop_
_entity.id
_entity.type
_entity.pdbx_description
1 polymer ?
#
loop_
_entity_poly.entity_id
_entity_poly.type
_entity_poly.pdbx_seq_one_letter_code
_entity_poly.pdbx_strand_id
1 'polypeptide(L)'
;MPQKIRIVTATSLFDGHDAAINIMRRILQSKGAEVIHLGHNRSAHEIVECAIEEDATAVAITSYQGGHIEFFKYIKELLDKNGASHIKIFGGGGGTILPKEIEELHKYGITRIYSPDDGRKMGLEGMIEDVIMLCANRPTHNGKIKEPANGKYPLGEAHNIKHLAQAITSAEGKSNTTDDISSNTAGNKSVVIGITGTGGAGRSQATAQVVRCYRAAF
;
A
#
# COMPACT_ATOMS: atom_id res chain seq x y z
N MET A 1 20.90 1.29 -2.21
CA MET A 1 20.05 2.50 -2.29
C MET A 1 19.12 2.50 -1.09
N PRO A 2 18.72 3.64 -0.51
CA PRO A 2 17.72 3.65 0.53
C PRO A 2 16.43 3.03 -0.01
N GLN A 3 15.78 2.21 0.81
CA GLN A 3 14.53 1.54 0.42
C GLN A 3 13.46 2.60 0.14
N LYS A 4 12.80 2.47 -1.02
CA LYS A 4 11.74 3.40 -1.45
C LYS A 4 10.55 3.30 -0.48
N ILE A 5 10.10 4.43 0.02
CA ILE A 5 8.92 4.51 0.89
C ILE A 5 7.68 4.48 0.00
N ARG A 6 6.85 3.46 0.16
CA ARG A 6 5.59 3.28 -0.59
C ARG A 6 4.40 3.39 0.37
N ILE A 7 3.46 4.26 0.08
CA ILE A 7 2.33 4.56 0.96
C ILE A 7 1.02 4.45 0.19
N VAL A 8 0.11 3.63 0.69
CA VAL A 8 -1.27 3.57 0.21
C VAL A 8 -2.09 4.65 0.91
N THR A 9 -2.80 5.48 0.16
CA THR A 9 -3.62 6.56 0.71
C THR A 9 -5.09 6.37 0.34
N ALA A 10 -6.00 6.62 1.28
CA ALA A 10 -7.44 6.46 1.08
C ALA A 10 -8.25 7.35 2.04
N THR A 11 -9.51 7.51 1.73
CA THR A 11 -10.54 7.98 2.67
C THR A 11 -11.41 6.80 3.07
N SER A 12 -11.77 6.71 4.35
CA SER A 12 -12.51 5.59 4.94
C SER A 12 -13.88 5.37 4.30
N LEU A 13 -14.42 4.18 4.53
CA LEU A 13 -15.75 3.79 4.04
C LEU A 13 -16.83 4.78 4.54
N PHE A 14 -17.77 5.11 3.66
CA PHE A 14 -18.85 6.10 3.88
C PHE A 14 -18.38 7.53 4.11
N ASP A 15 -17.14 7.84 3.77
CA ASP A 15 -16.57 9.17 3.87
C ASP A 15 -16.20 9.71 2.48
N GLY A 16 -16.77 10.88 2.13
CA GLY A 16 -16.49 11.57 0.87
C GLY A 16 -15.54 12.78 1.02
N HIS A 17 -14.99 13.00 2.23
CA HIS A 17 -14.09 14.13 2.49
C HIS A 17 -12.68 13.82 2.03
N ASP A 18 -12.41 13.95 0.75
CA ASP A 18 -11.12 13.58 0.14
C ASP A 18 -10.13 14.74 -0.04
N ALA A 19 -10.54 15.98 0.21
CA ALA A 19 -9.69 17.15 -0.01
C ALA A 19 -8.37 17.08 0.79
N ALA A 20 -8.44 16.71 2.06
CA ALA A 20 -7.26 16.64 2.92
C ALA A 20 -6.27 15.58 2.43
N ILE A 21 -6.74 14.37 2.15
CA ILE A 21 -5.86 13.29 1.68
C ILE A 21 -5.27 13.59 0.30
N ASN A 22 -6.01 14.30 -0.55
CA ASN A 22 -5.52 14.74 -1.85
C ASN A 22 -4.37 15.75 -1.75
N ILE A 23 -4.38 16.63 -0.76
CA ILE A 23 -3.27 17.55 -0.49
C ILE A 23 -2.10 16.76 0.09
N MET A 24 -2.33 15.95 1.13
CA MET A 24 -1.31 15.16 1.82
C MET A 24 -0.54 14.24 0.87
N ARG A 25 -1.23 13.52 -0.03
CA ARG A 25 -0.57 12.63 -0.98
C ARG A 25 0.37 13.36 -1.94
N ARG A 26 0.02 14.60 -2.33
CA ARG A 26 0.88 15.42 -3.20
C ARG A 26 2.15 15.86 -2.48
N ILE A 27 2.04 16.21 -1.19
CA ILE A 27 3.20 16.55 -0.38
C ILE A 27 4.07 15.30 -0.16
N LEU A 28 3.48 14.14 0.13
CA LEU A 28 4.20 12.86 0.21
C LEU A 28 5.01 12.58 -1.07
N GLN A 29 4.38 12.76 -2.24
CA GLN A 29 5.04 12.58 -3.55
C GLN A 29 6.18 13.60 -3.76
N SER A 30 5.98 14.87 -3.40
CA SER A 30 7.03 15.89 -3.53
C SER A 30 8.24 15.64 -2.62
N LYS A 31 8.04 14.92 -1.51
CA LYS A 31 9.11 14.47 -0.60
C LYS A 31 9.74 13.12 -1.01
N GLY A 32 9.37 12.57 -2.18
CA GLY A 32 9.97 11.39 -2.77
C GLY A 32 9.33 10.05 -2.39
N ALA A 33 8.21 10.05 -1.68
CA ALA A 33 7.45 8.84 -1.44
C ALA A 33 6.68 8.40 -2.70
N GLU A 34 6.60 7.10 -2.94
CA GLU A 34 5.69 6.50 -3.89
C GLU A 34 4.30 6.40 -3.25
N VAL A 35 3.28 6.93 -3.93
CA VAL A 35 1.93 6.97 -3.37
C VAL A 35 0.95 6.28 -4.28
N ILE A 36 0.29 5.24 -3.75
CA ILE A 36 -0.84 4.58 -4.36
C ILE A 36 -2.11 5.18 -3.75
N HIS A 37 -2.92 5.84 -4.57
CA HIS A 37 -4.11 6.53 -4.08
C HIS A 37 -5.38 5.81 -4.50
N LEU A 38 -6.10 5.26 -3.53
CA LEU A 38 -7.35 4.53 -3.77
C LEU A 38 -8.59 5.43 -3.91
N GLY A 39 -8.49 6.69 -3.51
CA GLY A 39 -9.62 7.62 -3.52
C GLY A 39 -10.43 7.55 -2.22
N HIS A 40 -11.70 7.99 -2.33
CA HIS A 40 -12.62 8.03 -1.20
C HIS A 40 -13.51 6.78 -1.10
N ASN A 41 -14.23 6.65 0.03
CA ASN A 41 -15.20 5.57 0.27
C ASN A 41 -14.61 4.17 0.10
N ARG A 42 -13.46 3.92 0.77
CA ARG A 42 -12.75 2.64 0.66
C ARG A 42 -12.97 1.76 1.89
N SER A 43 -13.26 0.51 1.64
CA SER A 43 -13.36 -0.50 2.71
C SER A 43 -11.98 -0.83 3.28
N ALA A 44 -11.96 -1.33 4.52
CA ALA A 44 -10.74 -1.78 5.17
C ALA A 44 -10.05 -2.91 4.37
N HIS A 45 -10.84 -3.81 3.75
CA HIS A 45 -10.31 -4.89 2.90
C HIS A 45 -9.58 -4.37 1.67
N GLU A 46 -10.18 -3.45 0.90
CA GLU A 46 -9.54 -2.86 -0.28
C GLU A 46 -8.21 -2.17 0.05
N ILE A 47 -8.17 -1.46 1.20
CA ILE A 47 -6.96 -0.76 1.64
C ILE A 47 -5.86 -1.76 2.02
N VAL A 48 -6.21 -2.80 2.78
CA VAL A 48 -5.25 -3.81 3.25
C VAL A 48 -4.76 -4.68 2.10
N GLU A 49 -5.65 -5.11 1.22
CA GLU A 49 -5.32 -5.90 0.04
C GLU A 49 -4.32 -5.14 -0.85
N CYS A 50 -4.65 -3.90 -1.20
CA CYS A 50 -3.73 -3.04 -1.96
C CYS A 50 -2.39 -2.84 -1.23
N ALA A 51 -2.39 -2.62 0.09
CA ALA A 51 -1.15 -2.42 0.84
C ALA A 51 -0.24 -3.66 0.83
N ILE A 52 -0.82 -4.85 0.81
CA ILE A 52 -0.08 -6.12 0.72
C ILE A 52 0.43 -6.36 -0.71
N GLU A 53 -0.41 -6.14 -1.72
CA GLU A 53 -0.09 -6.32 -3.13
C GLU A 53 1.03 -5.39 -3.60
N GLU A 54 1.07 -4.18 -3.05
CA GLU A 54 2.09 -3.17 -3.35
C GLU A 54 3.33 -3.25 -2.45
N ASP A 55 3.40 -4.20 -1.52
CA ASP A 55 4.43 -4.25 -0.46
C ASP A 55 4.64 -2.89 0.21
N ALA A 56 3.54 -2.24 0.60
CA ALA A 56 3.56 -0.90 1.12
C ALA A 56 4.30 -0.80 2.45
N THR A 57 4.95 0.34 2.67
CA THR A 57 5.56 0.69 3.96
C THR A 57 4.51 1.13 4.98
N ALA A 58 3.46 1.79 4.48
CA ALA A 58 2.40 2.33 5.32
C ALA A 58 1.08 2.49 4.57
N VAL A 59 0.01 2.61 5.33
CA VAL A 59 -1.28 3.15 4.90
C VAL A 59 -1.55 4.49 5.58
N ALA A 60 -2.08 5.46 4.85
CA ALA A 60 -2.45 6.78 5.38
C ALA A 60 -3.90 7.09 5.02
N ILE A 61 -4.74 7.23 6.04
CA ILE A 61 -6.19 7.21 5.88
C ILE A 61 -6.81 8.43 6.55
N THR A 62 -7.68 9.13 5.83
CA THR A 62 -8.55 10.13 6.44
C THR A 62 -9.90 9.55 6.79
N SER A 63 -10.46 9.94 7.94
CA SER A 63 -11.77 9.52 8.39
C SER A 63 -12.46 10.64 9.15
N TYR A 64 -13.45 11.25 8.51
CA TYR A 64 -14.28 12.32 9.09
C TYR A 64 -15.67 11.82 9.50
N GLN A 65 -15.87 10.52 9.55
CA GLN A 65 -17.12 9.88 9.93
C GLN A 65 -17.00 9.16 11.29
N GLY A 66 -18.13 8.82 11.91
CA GLY A 66 -18.20 8.37 13.29
C GLY A 66 -17.70 6.95 13.59
N GLY A 67 -17.42 6.10 12.60
CA GLY A 67 -16.96 4.70 12.79
C GLY A 67 -15.43 4.54 12.72
N HIS A 68 -14.67 5.61 12.98
CA HIS A 68 -13.21 5.63 12.79
C HIS A 68 -12.47 4.67 13.73
N ILE A 69 -12.91 4.50 14.98
CA ILE A 69 -12.24 3.62 15.94
C ILE A 69 -12.27 2.18 15.43
N GLU A 70 -13.45 1.67 15.12
CA GLU A 70 -13.65 0.32 14.62
C GLU A 70 -12.93 0.12 13.28
N PHE A 71 -12.97 1.14 12.41
CA PHE A 71 -12.34 1.09 11.11
C PHE A 71 -10.81 0.94 11.20
N PHE A 72 -10.14 1.77 12.01
CA PHE A 72 -8.71 1.67 12.21
C PHE A 72 -8.29 0.38 12.90
N LYS A 73 -9.03 -0.05 13.93
CA LYS A 73 -8.77 -1.33 14.61
C LYS A 73 -8.91 -2.50 13.64
N TYR A 74 -9.96 -2.50 12.82
CA TYR A 74 -10.19 -3.56 11.85
C TYR A 74 -9.09 -3.62 10.76
N ILE A 75 -8.59 -2.48 10.30
CA ILE A 75 -7.41 -2.46 9.41
C ILE A 75 -6.20 -3.11 10.09
N LYS A 76 -5.94 -2.78 11.36
CA LYS A 76 -4.84 -3.40 12.11
C LYS A 76 -5.01 -4.91 12.22
N GLU A 77 -6.19 -5.39 12.56
CA GLU A 77 -6.49 -6.82 12.64
C GLU A 77 -6.30 -7.52 11.30
N LEU A 78 -6.78 -6.93 10.21
CA LEU A 78 -6.59 -7.48 8.87
C LEU A 78 -5.12 -7.56 8.46
N LEU A 79 -4.33 -6.52 8.74
CA LEU A 79 -2.89 -6.54 8.49
C LEU A 79 -2.19 -7.63 9.31
N ASP A 80 -2.53 -7.77 10.58
CA ASP A 80 -1.95 -8.78 11.47
C ASP A 80 -2.31 -10.20 11.01
N LYS A 81 -3.58 -10.43 10.68
CA LYS A 81 -4.08 -11.72 10.17
C LYS A 81 -3.37 -12.15 8.88
N ASN A 82 -3.03 -11.20 8.02
CA ASN A 82 -2.30 -11.45 6.78
C ASN A 82 -0.77 -11.42 6.94
N GLY A 83 -0.26 -11.39 8.18
CA GLY A 83 1.18 -11.37 8.45
C GLY A 83 1.87 -10.08 7.96
N ALA A 84 1.12 -8.99 7.80
CA ALA A 84 1.58 -7.69 7.33
C ALA A 84 1.64 -6.65 8.45
N SER A 85 1.82 -7.08 9.70
CA SER A 85 1.90 -6.23 10.91
C SER A 85 3.01 -5.17 10.88
N HIS A 86 3.96 -5.31 9.96
CA HIS A 86 5.04 -4.34 9.73
C HIS A 86 4.56 -3.08 8.98
N ILE A 87 3.42 -3.14 8.30
CA ILE A 87 2.84 -1.99 7.60
C ILE A 87 2.30 -1.00 8.65
N LYS A 88 2.79 0.22 8.58
CA LYS A 88 2.42 1.29 9.52
C LYS A 88 1.07 1.89 9.16
N ILE A 89 0.31 2.28 10.18
CA ILE A 89 -1.01 2.88 9.99
C ILE A 89 -0.96 4.33 10.46
N PHE A 90 -1.20 5.24 9.54
CA PHE A 90 -1.35 6.67 9.80
C PHE A 90 -2.78 7.10 9.53
N GLY A 91 -3.26 8.05 10.31
CA GLY A 91 -4.60 8.55 10.10
C GLY A 91 -4.81 9.97 10.59
N GLY A 92 -5.96 10.51 10.25
CA GLY A 92 -6.46 11.79 10.71
C GLY A 92 -7.93 11.96 10.32
N GLY A 93 -8.63 12.84 11.01
CA GLY A 93 -10.06 13.08 10.77
C GLY A 93 -10.49 14.44 11.32
N GLY A 94 -9.55 15.38 11.40
CA GLY A 94 -9.81 16.69 12.00
C GLY A 94 -10.32 16.57 13.44
N GLY A 95 -11.32 17.35 13.80
CA GLY A 95 -11.93 17.31 15.12
C GLY A 95 -12.89 16.14 15.38
N THR A 96 -13.09 15.25 14.41
CA THR A 96 -13.99 14.09 14.55
C THR A 96 -13.40 13.05 15.49
N ILE A 97 -12.07 12.87 15.47
CA ILE A 97 -11.36 11.93 16.33
C ILE A 97 -10.93 12.66 17.61
N LEU A 98 -11.50 12.25 18.75
CA LEU A 98 -11.23 12.89 20.02
C LEU A 98 -9.86 12.50 20.59
N PRO A 99 -9.23 13.34 21.44
CA PRO A 99 -7.91 13.03 22.02
C PRO A 99 -7.86 11.67 22.75
N LYS A 100 -8.91 11.31 23.48
CA LYS A 100 -9.00 10.02 24.16
C LYS A 100 -9.03 8.83 23.19
N GLU A 101 -9.70 9.00 22.06
CA GLU A 101 -9.79 8.00 21.00
C GLU A 101 -8.43 7.84 20.27
N ILE A 102 -7.70 8.95 20.10
CA ILE A 102 -6.34 8.92 19.56
C ILE A 102 -5.43 8.10 20.49
N GLU A 103 -5.51 8.33 21.81
CA GLU A 103 -4.72 7.54 22.78
C GLU A 103 -5.12 6.05 22.75
N GLU A 104 -6.40 5.74 22.61
CA GLU A 104 -6.90 4.37 22.49
C GLU A 104 -6.34 3.69 21.24
N LEU A 105 -6.41 4.36 20.09
CA LEU A 105 -5.90 3.85 18.82
C LEU A 105 -4.39 3.63 18.86
N HIS A 106 -3.62 4.56 19.45
CA HIS A 106 -2.19 4.38 19.63
C HIS A 106 -1.86 3.17 20.52
N LYS A 107 -2.58 2.97 21.63
CA LYS A 107 -2.44 1.79 22.50
C LYS A 107 -2.78 0.49 21.78
N TYR A 108 -3.72 0.54 20.83
CA TYR A 108 -4.11 -0.61 20.01
C TYR A 108 -3.06 -0.99 18.95
N GLY A 109 -2.13 -0.10 18.67
CA GLY A 109 -1.04 -0.35 17.71
C GLY A 109 -1.15 0.43 16.41
N ILE A 110 -2.01 1.44 16.35
CA ILE A 110 -2.01 2.39 15.24
C ILE A 110 -0.79 3.31 15.42
N THR A 111 -0.01 3.48 14.36
CA THR A 111 1.28 4.17 14.44
C THR A 111 1.14 5.64 14.83
N ARG A 112 0.25 6.36 14.16
CA ARG A 112 0.00 7.78 14.45
C ARG A 112 -1.34 8.24 13.91
N ILE A 113 -2.12 8.91 14.76
CA ILE A 113 -3.31 9.68 14.35
C ILE A 113 -2.99 11.16 14.56
N TYR A 114 -3.09 11.95 13.51
CA TYR A 114 -2.83 13.39 13.55
C TYR A 114 -4.09 14.15 13.96
N SER A 115 -3.98 14.91 15.02
CA SER A 115 -5.01 15.81 15.51
C SER A 115 -4.95 17.19 14.82
N PRO A 116 -5.99 18.03 14.94
CA PRO A 116 -5.92 19.42 14.52
C PRO A 116 -4.81 20.21 15.22
N ASP A 117 -4.46 19.85 16.46
CA ASP A 117 -3.38 20.47 17.21
C ASP A 117 -2.01 20.13 16.63
N ASP A 118 -1.81 18.90 16.15
CA ASP A 118 -0.60 18.54 15.41
C ASP A 118 -0.48 19.38 14.15
N GLY A 119 -1.59 19.56 13.41
CA GLY A 119 -1.62 20.41 12.23
C GLY A 119 -1.27 21.88 12.51
N ARG A 120 -1.72 22.42 13.65
CA ARG A 120 -1.39 23.79 14.08
C ARG A 120 0.09 23.95 14.48
N LYS A 121 0.65 22.92 15.13
CA LYS A 121 2.04 22.94 15.63
C LYS A 121 3.07 22.66 14.55
N MET A 122 2.81 21.68 13.70
CA MET A 122 3.78 21.14 12.74
C MET A 122 3.52 21.63 11.30
N GLY A 123 2.31 22.11 11.03
CA GLY A 123 1.86 22.33 9.66
C GLY A 123 1.70 21.02 8.85
N LEU A 124 1.24 21.16 7.63
CA LEU A 124 1.05 19.99 6.75
C LEU A 124 2.38 19.35 6.37
N GLU A 125 3.39 20.14 6.08
CA GLU A 125 4.72 19.62 5.71
C GLU A 125 5.39 18.89 6.87
N GLY A 126 5.32 19.43 8.09
CA GLY A 126 5.88 18.77 9.27
C GLY A 126 5.20 17.44 9.61
N MET A 127 3.88 17.35 9.44
CA MET A 127 3.17 16.06 9.59
C MET A 127 3.65 15.04 8.55
N ILE A 128 3.87 15.45 7.31
CA ILE A 128 4.36 14.55 6.26
C ILE A 128 5.81 14.13 6.53
N GLU A 129 6.66 15.04 7.00
CA GLU A 129 8.04 14.72 7.39
C GLU A 129 8.07 13.69 8.53
N ASP A 130 7.18 13.81 9.53
CA ASP A 130 7.02 12.84 10.59
C ASP A 130 6.61 11.46 10.05
N VAL A 131 5.65 11.40 9.12
CA VAL A 131 5.26 10.15 8.42
C VAL A 131 6.48 9.51 7.73
N ILE A 132 7.23 10.28 6.96
CA ILE A 132 8.40 9.78 6.21
C ILE A 132 9.47 9.30 7.18
N MET A 133 9.78 10.05 8.23
CA MET A 133 10.75 9.68 9.25
C MET A 133 10.36 8.38 9.95
N LEU A 134 9.09 8.24 10.32
CA LEU A 134 8.57 7.01 10.91
C LEU A 134 8.64 5.83 9.92
N CYS A 135 8.41 6.06 8.63
CA CYS A 135 8.51 5.03 7.59
C CYS A 135 9.97 4.62 7.30
N ALA A 136 10.92 5.54 7.38
CA ALA A 136 12.34 5.26 7.13
C ALA A 136 12.92 4.25 8.13
N ASN A 137 12.38 4.17 9.34
CA ASN A 137 12.74 3.19 10.37
C ASN A 137 12.06 1.82 10.17
N ARG A 138 11.85 1.39 8.94
CA ARG A 138 11.37 0.04 8.64
C ARG A 138 12.48 -0.95 9.01
N PRO A 139 12.22 -1.99 9.82
CA PRO A 139 13.15 -3.09 9.93
C PRO A 139 13.34 -3.67 8.53
N THR A 140 14.56 -3.58 8.02
CA THR A 140 14.91 -4.20 6.75
C THR A 140 14.51 -5.66 6.82
N HIS A 141 13.66 -6.11 5.91
CA HIS A 141 13.37 -7.52 5.73
C HIS A 141 14.67 -8.20 5.21
N ASN A 142 15.64 -8.40 6.12
CA ASN A 142 16.79 -9.29 5.90
C ASN A 142 16.34 -10.77 6.00
N GLY A 143 15.05 -11.03 6.02
CA GLY A 143 14.54 -12.37 5.86
C GLY A 143 14.76 -12.79 4.42
N LYS A 144 15.67 -13.75 4.19
CA LYS A 144 15.61 -14.57 2.99
C LYS A 144 14.15 -14.95 2.82
N ILE A 145 13.52 -14.51 1.72
CA ILE A 145 12.22 -15.02 1.31
C ILE A 145 12.42 -16.53 1.36
N LYS A 146 11.76 -17.24 2.30
CA LYS A 146 11.84 -18.71 2.32
C LYS A 146 11.20 -19.13 1.03
N GLU A 147 12.03 -19.48 0.06
CA GLU A 147 11.55 -20.13 -1.14
C GLU A 147 10.72 -21.35 -0.72
N PRO A 148 9.53 -21.51 -1.27
CA PRO A 148 8.78 -22.74 -1.03
C PRO A 148 9.66 -23.91 -1.46
N ALA A 149 9.69 -24.96 -0.64
CA ALA A 149 10.57 -26.12 -0.79
C ALA A 149 10.53 -26.76 -2.21
N ASN A 150 9.58 -26.40 -3.04
CA ASN A 150 9.34 -26.94 -4.38
C ASN A 150 9.63 -25.92 -5.51
N GLY A 151 10.12 -24.71 -5.21
CA GLY A 151 10.36 -23.66 -6.23
C GLY A 151 9.11 -23.21 -7.02
N LYS A 152 7.93 -23.66 -6.63
CA LYS A 152 6.65 -23.29 -7.28
C LYS A 152 5.84 -22.42 -6.33
N TYR A 153 5.62 -21.17 -6.70
CA TYR A 153 4.62 -20.31 -6.09
C TYR A 153 3.25 -20.67 -6.70
N PRO A 154 2.33 -21.32 -5.96
CA PRO A 154 1.00 -21.58 -6.52
C PRO A 154 0.32 -20.23 -6.78
N LEU A 155 0.08 -19.92 -8.04
CA LEU A 155 -0.68 -18.73 -8.45
C LEU A 155 -2.10 -18.88 -7.92
N GLY A 156 -2.55 -17.96 -7.05
CA GLY A 156 -3.94 -17.88 -6.62
C GLY A 156 -4.20 -17.86 -5.11
N GLU A 157 -3.22 -18.08 -4.26
CA GLU A 157 -3.42 -17.96 -2.81
C GLU A 157 -2.90 -16.60 -2.29
N ALA A 158 -3.64 -15.95 -1.39
CA ALA A 158 -3.29 -14.63 -0.84
C ALA A 158 -1.87 -14.58 -0.23
N HIS A 159 -1.36 -15.70 0.26
CA HIS A 159 0.03 -15.82 0.77
C HIS A 159 1.09 -15.62 -0.32
N ASN A 160 0.75 -15.92 -1.58
CA ASN A 160 1.67 -15.82 -2.70
C ASN A 160 1.80 -14.40 -3.24
N ILE A 161 0.72 -13.62 -3.18
CA ILE A 161 0.70 -12.23 -3.64
C ILE A 161 1.69 -11.40 -2.82
N LYS A 162 1.70 -11.54 -1.51
CA LYS A 162 2.65 -10.87 -0.62
C LYS A 162 4.09 -11.21 -0.93
N HIS A 163 4.41 -12.50 -1.11
CA HIS A 163 5.77 -12.93 -1.45
C HIS A 163 6.21 -12.43 -2.81
N LEU A 164 5.29 -12.41 -3.79
CA LEU A 164 5.55 -11.86 -5.12
C LEU A 164 5.81 -10.36 -5.04
N ALA A 165 5.00 -9.60 -4.31
CA ALA A 165 5.18 -8.16 -4.11
C ALA A 165 6.54 -7.84 -3.47
N GLN A 166 6.91 -8.60 -2.43
CA GLN A 166 8.22 -8.46 -1.76
C GLN A 166 9.39 -8.82 -2.68
N ALA A 167 9.23 -9.85 -3.52
CA ALA A 167 10.24 -10.23 -4.51
C ALA A 167 10.45 -9.13 -5.56
N ILE A 168 9.36 -8.52 -6.05
CA ILE A 168 9.41 -7.40 -6.99
C ILE A 168 10.11 -6.20 -6.35
N THR A 169 9.72 -5.81 -5.14
CA THR A 169 10.38 -4.70 -4.39
C THR A 169 11.87 -4.97 -4.18
N SER A 170 12.23 -6.21 -3.88
CA SER A 170 13.64 -6.60 -3.71
C SER A 170 14.42 -6.54 -5.02
N ALA A 171 13.81 -6.88 -6.15
CA ALA A 171 14.41 -6.80 -7.47
C ALA A 171 14.61 -5.35 -7.93
N GLU A 172 13.67 -4.45 -7.64
CA GLU A 172 13.78 -3.02 -7.92
C GLU A 172 14.98 -2.37 -7.21
N GLY A 173 15.31 -2.84 -6.00
CA GLY A 173 16.45 -2.34 -5.22
C GLY A 173 17.83 -2.83 -5.68
N LYS A 174 17.87 -3.91 -6.46
CA LYS A 174 19.09 -4.53 -6.97
C LYS A 174 19.30 -4.14 -8.44
N SER A 175 20.10 -3.12 -8.70
CA SER A 175 20.34 -2.63 -10.06
C SER A 175 21.10 -3.58 -10.99
N ASN A 176 21.46 -4.83 -10.57
CA ASN A 176 22.33 -5.73 -11.33
C ASN A 176 22.08 -7.24 -11.16
N THR A 177 20.87 -7.69 -10.87
CA THR A 177 20.62 -9.14 -10.85
C THR A 177 19.36 -9.52 -11.64
N THR A 178 19.50 -9.46 -12.97
CA THR A 178 18.57 -10.12 -13.91
C THR A 178 18.76 -11.64 -13.95
N ASP A 179 19.80 -12.17 -13.32
CA ASP A 179 20.18 -13.59 -13.45
C ASP A 179 19.39 -14.54 -12.55
N ASP A 180 18.86 -14.07 -11.40
CA ASP A 180 18.14 -14.95 -10.45
C ASP A 180 16.66 -15.19 -10.79
N ILE A 181 16.06 -14.36 -11.64
CA ILE A 181 14.65 -14.53 -12.04
C ILE A 181 14.51 -15.44 -13.27
N SER A 182 15.58 -15.52 -14.06
CA SER A 182 15.56 -16.30 -15.33
C SER A 182 15.69 -17.82 -15.16
N SER A 183 16.11 -18.29 -13.99
CA SER A 183 16.42 -19.72 -13.81
C SER A 183 15.20 -20.65 -13.65
N ASN A 184 14.00 -20.11 -13.39
CA ASN A 184 12.79 -20.94 -13.16
C ASN A 184 11.75 -20.91 -14.29
N THR A 185 12.04 -20.27 -15.42
CA THR A 185 11.15 -20.26 -16.60
C THR A 185 11.50 -21.31 -17.66
N ALA A 186 12.42 -22.24 -17.35
CA ALA A 186 12.79 -23.31 -18.26
C ALA A 186 11.59 -24.26 -18.49
N GLY A 187 10.81 -23.99 -19.52
CA GLY A 187 9.77 -24.89 -20.00
C GLY A 187 8.48 -24.27 -20.51
N ASN A 188 8.08 -23.11 -20.05
CA ASN A 188 6.88 -22.45 -20.57
C ASN A 188 7.24 -21.29 -21.52
N LYS A 189 6.96 -21.48 -22.79
CA LYS A 189 7.01 -20.42 -23.79
C LYS A 189 5.82 -19.48 -23.53
N SER A 190 6.01 -18.51 -22.61
CA SER A 190 5.02 -17.47 -22.39
C SER A 190 5.10 -16.46 -23.51
N VAL A 191 3.97 -16.17 -24.16
CA VAL A 191 3.87 -15.09 -25.15
C VAL A 191 3.66 -13.78 -24.39
N VAL A 192 4.62 -12.86 -24.50
CA VAL A 192 4.50 -11.52 -23.92
C VAL A 192 3.95 -10.58 -24.98
N ILE A 193 2.78 -10.01 -24.72
CA ILE A 193 2.13 -9.01 -25.59
C ILE A 193 2.26 -7.65 -24.94
N GLY A 194 3.02 -6.74 -25.58
CA GLY A 194 3.13 -5.34 -25.19
C GLY A 194 2.08 -4.49 -25.91
N ILE A 195 1.26 -3.75 -25.18
CA ILE A 195 0.28 -2.81 -25.76
C ILE A 195 0.76 -1.37 -25.50
N THR A 196 1.19 -0.68 -26.56
CA THR A 196 1.68 0.70 -26.50
C THR A 196 0.74 1.65 -27.23
N GLY A 197 0.85 2.95 -26.94
CA GLY A 197 0.05 3.98 -27.60
C GLY A 197 0.17 5.33 -26.88
N THR A 198 -0.25 6.39 -27.55
CA THR A 198 -0.29 7.74 -26.97
C THR A 198 -1.36 7.87 -25.88
N GLY A 199 -1.31 8.94 -25.09
CA GLY A 199 -2.35 9.26 -24.12
C GLY A 199 -3.74 9.32 -24.80
N GLY A 200 -4.76 8.71 -24.20
CA GLY A 200 -6.12 8.67 -24.76
C GLY A 200 -6.39 7.58 -25.80
N ALA A 201 -5.38 6.78 -26.21
CA ALA A 201 -5.56 5.72 -27.22
C ALA A 201 -6.34 4.47 -26.76
N GLY A 202 -7.02 4.51 -25.62
CA GLY A 202 -7.87 3.40 -25.13
C GLY A 202 -7.10 2.13 -24.74
N ARG A 203 -5.81 2.22 -24.43
CA ARG A 203 -4.94 1.08 -24.07
C ARG A 203 -5.53 0.20 -22.96
N SER A 204 -6.00 0.81 -21.89
CA SER A 204 -6.58 0.09 -20.75
C SER A 204 -7.82 -0.73 -21.16
N GLN A 205 -8.63 -0.18 -22.05
CA GLN A 205 -9.84 -0.84 -22.56
C GLN A 205 -9.49 -2.01 -23.50
N ALA A 206 -8.49 -1.82 -24.37
CA ALA A 206 -7.99 -2.87 -25.25
C ALA A 206 -7.34 -4.00 -24.43
N THR A 207 -6.52 -3.68 -23.45
CA THR A 207 -5.91 -4.66 -22.55
C THR A 207 -6.97 -5.47 -21.78
N ALA A 208 -7.98 -4.78 -21.21
CA ALA A 208 -9.08 -5.45 -20.51
C ALA A 208 -9.86 -6.40 -21.44
N GLN A 209 -10.05 -6.02 -22.69
CA GLN A 209 -10.75 -6.85 -23.68
C GLN A 209 -9.93 -8.08 -24.08
N VAL A 210 -8.63 -7.91 -24.30
CA VAL A 210 -7.72 -9.04 -24.57
C VAL A 210 -7.71 -10.02 -23.40
N VAL A 211 -7.60 -9.54 -22.16
CA VAL A 211 -7.65 -10.41 -20.97
C VAL A 211 -8.99 -11.14 -20.84
N ARG A 212 -10.11 -10.46 -21.10
CA ARG A 212 -11.45 -11.10 -21.10
C ARG A 212 -11.56 -12.20 -22.15
N CYS A 213 -11.13 -11.94 -23.38
CA CYS A 213 -11.14 -12.93 -24.46
C CYS A 213 -10.27 -14.14 -24.10
N TYR A 214 -9.10 -13.91 -23.51
CA TYR A 214 -8.21 -14.98 -23.09
C TYR A 214 -8.82 -15.85 -21.98
N ARG A 215 -9.44 -15.23 -20.95
CA ARG A 215 -10.15 -15.95 -19.87
C ARG A 215 -11.40 -16.70 -20.31
N ALA A 216 -12.01 -16.32 -21.44
CA ALA A 216 -13.17 -16.99 -22.01
C ALA A 216 -12.78 -18.17 -22.94
N ALA A 217 -11.53 -18.22 -23.39
CA ALA A 217 -11.02 -19.25 -24.30
C ALA A 217 -10.31 -20.41 -23.57
N PHE A 218 -10.01 -20.24 -22.29
CA PHE A 218 -9.34 -21.21 -21.40
C PHE A 218 -10.03 -21.28 -20.03
#